data_d4c5f97c0abdd4a8af696c1bf40602f0
#
_entry.id   d4c5f97c0abdd4a8af696c1bf40602f0
#
_cell.length_a   1.000
_cell.length_b   1.000
_cell.length_c   1.000
_cell.angle_alpha   90.00
_cell.angle_beta   90.00
_cell.angle_gamma   90.00
#
_symmetry.space_group_name_H-M   'P 1'
#
loop_
_entity.id
_entity.type
_entity.pdbx_description
1 polymer ?
#
loop_
_entity_poly.entity_id
_entity_poly.type
_entity_poly.pdbx_seq_one_letter_code
_entity_poly.pdbx_strand_id
1 'polypeptide(L)'
;MSMTTEQFLNYLQYELNRSELTIVSYGDDLRAFEAFFKNKDTLLTWEAVDADLIRDWMESMMDKGCSATTIQRRLSALRSFYRFGLTRGYVTKNPARGIVGPKRSRPLPQFLRE
;
A
#
# COMPACT_ATOMS: atom_id res chain seq x y z
N MET A 1 -6.56 -9.02 18.63
CA MET A 1 -5.75 -7.79 18.51
C MET A 1 -5.85 -7.23 17.12
N SER A 2 -6.01 -5.94 17.02
CA SER A 2 -6.12 -5.29 15.72
C SER A 2 -4.76 -4.88 15.19
N MET A 3 -4.56 -5.09 13.90
CA MET A 3 -3.39 -4.60 13.20
C MET A 3 -3.50 -3.09 13.02
N THR A 4 -2.44 -2.35 13.33
CA THR A 4 -2.44 -0.90 13.19
C THR A 4 -1.24 -0.44 12.38
N THR A 5 -1.39 0.72 11.74
CA THR A 5 -0.30 1.35 11.02
C THR A 5 0.89 1.61 11.94
N GLU A 6 0.63 2.04 13.17
CA GLU A 6 1.68 2.35 14.12
C GLU A 6 2.53 1.14 14.46
N GLN A 7 1.92 -0.02 14.62
CA GLN A 7 2.65 -1.26 14.88
C GLN A 7 3.64 -1.56 13.74
N PHE A 8 3.19 -1.37 12.51
CA PHE A 8 4.03 -1.60 11.35
C PHE A 8 5.16 -0.58 11.26
N LEU A 9 4.85 0.69 11.50
CA LEU A 9 5.89 1.72 11.46
C LEU A 9 6.94 1.52 12.54
N ASN A 10 6.54 1.07 13.73
CA ASN A 10 7.49 0.72 14.77
C ASN A 10 8.37 -0.46 14.35
N TYR A 11 7.79 -1.45 13.70
CA TYR A 11 8.54 -2.59 13.17
C TYR A 11 9.60 -2.12 12.17
N LEU A 12 9.24 -1.21 11.26
CA LEU A 12 10.19 -0.68 10.29
C LEU A 12 11.31 0.09 10.97
N GLN A 13 11.00 0.85 11.99
CA GLN A 13 11.97 1.68 12.69
C GLN A 13 12.90 0.86 13.56
N TYR A 14 12.36 -0.01 14.40
CA TYR A 14 13.13 -0.65 15.45
C TYR A 14 13.67 -2.02 15.07
N GLU A 15 13.02 -2.73 14.17
CA GLU A 15 13.49 -4.07 13.79
C GLU A 15 14.21 -4.07 12.45
N LEU A 16 13.78 -3.24 11.48
CA LEU A 16 14.41 -3.18 10.17
C LEU A 16 15.31 -1.97 9.97
N ASN A 17 15.33 -1.06 10.93
CA ASN A 17 16.19 0.13 10.87
C ASN A 17 16.00 0.93 9.57
N ARG A 18 14.76 1.04 9.11
CA ARG A 18 14.49 1.84 7.91
C ARG A 18 14.69 3.32 8.19
N SER A 19 15.02 4.07 7.15
CA SER A 19 15.22 5.51 7.29
C SER A 19 13.92 6.20 7.69
N GLU A 20 14.05 7.33 8.34
CA GLU A 20 12.90 8.13 8.75
C GLU A 20 12.04 8.50 7.54
N LEU A 21 12.66 8.84 6.42
CA LEU A 21 11.96 9.19 5.20
C LEU A 21 11.11 8.02 4.69
N THR A 22 11.65 6.82 4.72
CA THR A 22 10.92 5.62 4.33
C THR A 22 9.73 5.38 5.24
N ILE A 23 9.89 5.56 6.55
CA ILE A 23 8.83 5.38 7.52
C ILE A 23 7.69 6.38 7.29
N VAL A 24 8.03 7.65 7.05
CA VAL A 24 7.04 8.68 6.76
C VAL A 24 6.28 8.36 5.49
N SER A 25 6.99 7.93 4.44
CA SER A 25 6.38 7.60 3.16
C SER A 25 5.38 6.43 3.30
N TYR A 26 5.79 5.37 3.99
CA TYR A 26 4.88 4.24 4.24
C TYR A 26 3.66 4.68 5.06
N GLY A 27 3.88 5.50 6.07
CA GLY A 27 2.80 6.01 6.91
C GLY A 27 1.77 6.79 6.11
N ASP A 28 2.25 7.68 5.23
CA ASP A 28 1.38 8.49 4.38
C ASP A 28 0.58 7.62 3.43
N ASP A 29 1.23 6.63 2.82
CA ASP A 29 0.57 5.73 1.88
C ASP A 29 -0.52 4.91 2.56
N LEU A 30 -0.24 4.39 3.75
CA LEU A 30 -1.20 3.59 4.49
C LEU A 30 -2.37 4.44 5.00
N ARG A 31 -2.10 5.65 5.45
CA ARG A 31 -3.17 6.56 5.88
C ARG A 31 -4.08 6.95 4.74
N ALA A 32 -3.52 7.11 3.53
CA ALA A 32 -4.32 7.42 2.35
C ALA A 32 -5.31 6.29 2.06
N PHE A 33 -4.87 5.05 2.16
CA PHE A 33 -5.77 3.92 1.95
C PHE A 33 -6.78 3.79 3.08
N GLU A 34 -6.35 3.98 4.32
CA GLU A 34 -7.26 3.92 5.46
C GLU A 34 -8.37 4.96 5.33
N ALA A 35 -8.03 6.18 4.93
CA ALA A 35 -9.02 7.22 4.71
C ALA A 35 -10.01 6.80 3.61
N PHE A 36 -9.51 6.15 2.57
CA PHE A 36 -10.36 5.70 1.48
C PHE A 36 -11.37 4.66 1.96
N PHE A 37 -10.93 3.62 2.65
CA PHE A 37 -11.86 2.57 3.03
C PHE A 37 -12.77 3.01 4.18
N LYS A 38 -12.31 3.86 5.08
CA LYS A 38 -13.16 4.40 6.14
C LYS A 38 -14.24 5.32 5.58
N ASN A 39 -13.96 5.99 4.47
CA ASN A 39 -14.94 6.81 3.80
C ASN A 39 -16.06 5.97 3.18
N LYS A 40 -15.75 4.76 2.77
CA LYS A 40 -16.77 3.83 2.25
C LYS A 40 -17.58 3.21 3.39
N ASP A 41 -16.91 2.84 4.47
CA ASP A 41 -17.55 2.21 5.62
C ASP A 41 -16.68 2.46 6.84
N THR A 42 -17.18 3.30 7.75
CA THR A 42 -16.41 3.69 8.94
C THR A 42 -16.12 2.52 9.86
N LEU A 43 -16.82 1.40 9.72
CA LEU A 43 -16.61 0.22 10.54
C LEU A 43 -15.58 -0.74 9.97
N LEU A 44 -15.10 -0.49 8.75
CA LEU A 44 -14.07 -1.35 8.15
C LEU A 44 -12.77 -1.25 8.92
N THR A 45 -12.10 -2.40 9.01
CA THR A 45 -10.78 -2.50 9.64
C THR A 45 -9.80 -3.07 8.63
N TRP A 46 -8.51 -2.96 8.93
CA TRP A 46 -7.47 -3.51 8.06
C TRP A 46 -7.67 -5.01 7.83
N GLU A 47 -8.15 -5.73 8.83
CA GLU A 47 -8.36 -7.17 8.74
C GLU A 47 -9.49 -7.55 7.80
N ALA A 48 -10.41 -6.63 7.56
CA ALA A 48 -11.58 -6.87 6.71
C ALA A 48 -11.37 -6.46 5.25
N VAL A 49 -10.24 -5.86 4.92
CA VAL A 49 -9.94 -5.40 3.56
C VAL A 49 -9.76 -6.61 2.65
N ASP A 50 -10.37 -6.56 1.46
CA ASP A 50 -10.18 -7.59 0.44
C ASP A 50 -9.53 -7.00 -0.81
N ALA A 51 -9.25 -7.87 -1.78
CA ALA A 51 -8.59 -7.45 -3.02
C ALA A 51 -9.45 -6.47 -3.82
N ASP A 52 -10.77 -6.65 -3.81
CA ASP A 52 -11.65 -5.78 -4.57
C ASP A 52 -11.61 -4.35 -4.05
N LEU A 53 -11.53 -4.18 -2.75
CA LEU A 53 -11.43 -2.85 -2.15
C LEU A 53 -10.11 -2.17 -2.55
N ILE A 54 -9.03 -2.93 -2.61
CA ILE A 54 -7.74 -2.41 -3.05
C ILE A 54 -7.79 -2.01 -4.53
N ARG A 55 -8.45 -2.81 -5.36
CA ARG A 55 -8.64 -2.47 -6.77
C ARG A 55 -9.46 -1.20 -6.93
N ASP A 56 -10.49 -1.02 -6.11
CA ASP A 56 -11.29 0.21 -6.11
C ASP A 56 -10.42 1.41 -5.78
N TRP A 57 -9.53 1.28 -4.82
CA TRP A 57 -8.60 2.35 -4.47
C TRP A 57 -7.68 2.67 -5.64
N MET A 58 -7.16 1.63 -6.29
CA MET A 58 -6.29 1.81 -7.44
C MET A 58 -7.01 2.58 -8.55
N GLU A 59 -8.26 2.21 -8.85
CA GLU A 59 -9.05 2.91 -9.85
C GLU A 59 -9.30 4.36 -9.45
N SER A 60 -9.58 4.60 -8.19
CA SER A 60 -9.77 5.96 -7.67
C SER A 60 -8.53 6.81 -7.89
N MET A 61 -7.34 6.23 -7.63
CA MET A 61 -6.08 6.94 -7.84
C MET A 61 -5.86 7.24 -9.32
N MET A 62 -6.20 6.30 -10.20
CA MET A 62 -6.08 6.50 -11.63
C MET A 62 -7.00 7.61 -12.11
N ASP A 63 -8.23 7.64 -11.59
CA ASP A 63 -9.20 8.67 -11.92
C ASP A 63 -8.75 10.06 -11.48
N LYS A 64 -8.00 10.14 -10.39
CA LYS A 64 -7.48 11.40 -9.89
C LYS A 64 -6.21 11.84 -10.60
N GLY A 65 -5.72 11.04 -11.52
CA GLY A 65 -4.52 11.38 -12.28
C GLY A 65 -3.21 11.05 -11.59
N CYS A 66 -3.22 10.18 -10.58
CA CYS A 66 -1.98 9.75 -9.94
C CYS A 66 -1.12 9.00 -10.93
N SER A 67 0.19 9.21 -10.85
CA SER A 67 1.12 8.53 -11.75
C SER A 67 1.19 7.04 -11.41
N ALA A 68 1.57 6.23 -12.41
CA ALA A 68 1.77 4.80 -12.21
C ALA A 68 2.80 4.54 -11.11
N THR A 69 3.85 5.36 -11.05
CA THR A 69 4.88 5.22 -10.02
C THR A 69 4.30 5.40 -8.62
N THR A 70 3.44 6.41 -8.42
CA THR A 70 2.79 6.65 -7.13
C THR A 70 1.89 5.49 -6.76
N ILE A 71 1.10 5.00 -7.71
CA ILE A 71 0.18 3.88 -7.45
C ILE A 71 0.96 2.63 -7.09
N GLN A 72 2.03 2.33 -7.83
CA GLN A 72 2.87 1.16 -7.55
C GLN A 72 3.51 1.24 -6.16
N ARG A 73 3.99 2.43 -5.79
CA ARG A 73 4.58 2.64 -4.46
C ARG A 73 3.56 2.37 -3.36
N ARG A 74 2.34 2.88 -3.52
CA ARG A 74 1.28 2.70 -2.54
C ARG A 74 0.84 1.25 -2.43
N LEU A 75 0.76 0.55 -3.55
CA LEU A 75 0.44 -0.88 -3.53
C LEU A 75 1.55 -1.67 -2.85
N SER A 76 2.80 -1.29 -3.06
CA SER A 76 3.93 -1.94 -2.38
C SER A 76 3.87 -1.74 -0.87
N ALA A 77 3.46 -0.55 -0.44
CA ALA A 77 3.29 -0.28 0.99
C ALA A 77 2.23 -1.20 1.59
N LEU A 78 1.10 -1.41 0.88
CA LEU A 78 0.06 -2.31 1.35
C LEU A 78 0.57 -3.75 1.43
N ARG A 79 1.31 -4.20 0.41
CA ARG A 79 1.85 -5.56 0.42
C ARG A 79 2.77 -5.79 1.61
N SER A 80 3.62 -4.82 1.89
CA SER A 80 4.55 -4.91 3.02
C SER A 80 3.81 -4.90 4.35
N PHE A 81 2.79 -4.07 4.47
CA PHE A 81 1.98 -3.97 5.67
C PHE A 81 1.26 -5.30 5.95
N TYR A 82 0.63 -5.88 4.95
CA TYR A 82 -0.08 -7.15 5.11
C TYR A 82 0.87 -8.33 5.30
N ARG A 83 2.07 -8.27 4.71
CA ARG A 83 3.09 -9.28 4.99
C ARG A 83 3.49 -9.26 6.46
N PHE A 84 3.68 -8.07 7.00
CA PHE A 84 3.91 -7.89 8.43
C PHE A 84 2.75 -8.50 9.24
N GLY A 85 1.52 -8.23 8.83
CA GLY A 85 0.34 -8.76 9.49
C GLY A 85 0.29 -10.29 9.49
N LEU A 86 0.68 -10.91 8.37
CA LEU A 86 0.77 -12.37 8.29
C LEU A 86 1.82 -12.91 9.25
N THR A 87 2.99 -12.30 9.27
CA THR A 87 4.10 -12.72 10.12
C THR A 87 3.73 -12.65 11.59
N ARG A 88 2.98 -11.63 11.98
CA ARG A 88 2.59 -11.43 13.37
C ARG A 88 1.28 -12.10 13.73
N GLY A 89 0.60 -12.73 12.76
CA GLY A 89 -0.65 -13.44 13.02
C GLY A 89 -1.88 -12.56 13.12
N TYR A 90 -1.79 -11.30 12.70
CA TYR A 90 -2.94 -10.40 12.73
C TYR A 90 -3.94 -10.70 11.62
N VAL A 91 -3.46 -11.23 10.49
CA VAL A 91 -4.30 -11.58 9.34
C VAL A 91 -3.92 -12.96 8.85
N THR A 92 -4.81 -13.58 8.09
CA THR A 92 -4.59 -14.91 7.54
C THR A 92 -4.23 -14.90 6.07
N LYS A 93 -4.33 -13.76 5.41
CA LYS A 93 -3.95 -13.63 4.01
C LYS A 93 -3.57 -12.19 3.70
N ASN A 94 -2.89 -12.02 2.59
CA ASN A 94 -2.45 -10.70 2.12
C ASN A 94 -3.32 -10.32 0.91
N PRO A 95 -4.32 -9.45 1.09
CA PRO A 95 -5.23 -9.09 -0.01
C PRO A 95 -4.55 -8.29 -1.12
N ALA A 96 -3.38 -7.72 -0.85
CA ALA A 96 -2.64 -6.94 -1.85
C ALA A 96 -1.68 -7.78 -2.67
N ARG A 97 -1.49 -9.05 -2.31
CA ARG A 97 -0.45 -9.88 -2.91
C ARG A 97 -0.61 -10.05 -4.41
N GLY A 98 -1.83 -10.26 -4.87
CA GLY A 98 -2.09 -10.52 -6.28
C GLY A 98 -2.48 -9.30 -7.10
N ILE A 99 -2.46 -8.12 -6.50
CA ILE A 99 -2.87 -6.91 -7.20
C ILE A 99 -1.73 -6.45 -8.11
N VAL A 100 -2.04 -6.29 -9.39
CA VAL A 100 -1.08 -5.78 -10.38
C VAL A 100 -1.42 -4.33 -10.64
N GLY A 101 -0.49 -3.44 -10.37
CA GLY A 101 -0.69 -2.02 -10.61
C GLY A 101 -0.49 -1.66 -12.08
N PRO A 102 -0.79 -0.42 -12.46
CA PRO A 102 -0.59 0.04 -13.82
C PRO A 102 0.89 0.02 -14.19
N LYS A 103 1.17 -0.25 -15.44
CA LYS A 103 2.55 -0.24 -15.91
C LYS A 103 3.07 1.18 -15.93
N ARG A 104 4.31 1.36 -15.50
CA ARG A 104 4.97 2.63 -15.62
C ARG A 104 5.15 2.95 -17.10
N SER A 105 4.84 4.18 -17.48
CA SER A 105 5.22 4.59 -18.80
C SER A 105 6.72 4.81 -18.78
N ARG A 106 7.44 4.04 -19.56
CA ARG A 106 8.87 4.23 -19.70
C ARG A 106 9.11 5.22 -20.82
N PRO A 107 10.01 6.17 -20.63
CA PRO A 107 10.55 6.86 -21.78
C PRO A 107 11.22 5.78 -22.61
N LEU A 108 10.98 5.80 -23.88
CA LEU A 108 11.58 4.80 -24.76
C LEU A 108 13.09 4.86 -24.64
N PRO A 109 13.70 3.80 -24.61
CA PRO A 109 15.13 3.77 -24.50
C PRO A 109 15.82 4.24 -25.76
N GLN A 110 15.16 4.33 -25.33
CA GLN A 110 15.35 4.39 -25.81
C GLN A 110 15.72 4.39 -26.56
N PHE A 111 15.83 4.56 -26.60
CA PHE A 111 15.97 4.67 -27.32
C PHE A 111 16.50 4.96 -27.86
N LEU A 112 16.92 4.90 -27.91
CA LEU A 112 17.22 5.16 -28.47
C LEU A 112 17.65 5.48 -29.09
N ARG A 113 18.11 5.52 -29.38
CA ARG A 113 18.35 5.86 -30.06
C ARG A 113 18.52 6.11 -30.69
N GLU A 114 18.71 6.08 -30.71
CA GLU A 114 18.65 6.55 -31.47
C GLU A 114 18.66 6.89 -31.73
#